data_9c6f3184a5f42bb1b1a838286911e677
#
_entry.id   9c6f3184a5f42bb1b1a838286911e677
#
_cell.length_a   1.000
_cell.length_b   1.000
_cell.length_c   1.000
_cell.angle_alpha   90.00
_cell.angle_beta   90.00
_cell.angle_gamma   90.00
#
_symmetry.space_group_name_H-M   'P 1'
#
loop_
_entity.id
_entity.type
_entity.pdbx_description
1 polymer ?
#
loop_
_entity_poly.entity_id
_entity_poly.type
_entity_poly.pdbx_seq_one_letter_code
_entity_poly.pdbx_strand_id
1 'polypeptide(L)'
;MKKIILGLCLLSATTLMCASAHAMDEVRVPVKVKAEFHHEYKHVSNVNWAMKDGRYEVSFRKDGKTDMLARYEGTGHRIDTREQIAQSAMPIKAVGHLEEKYRGAYTHSYTKIHRPWKKDLYMVKVKDKGSYVPVFVDKDGHERDYASR
;
A
#
# COMPACT_ATOMS: atom_id res chain seq x y z
N MET A 1 -8.75 33.61 72.86
CA MET A 1 -9.30 33.43 71.51
C MET A 1 -8.12 33.16 70.55
N LYS A 2 -7.83 31.90 70.25
CA LYS A 2 -6.69 31.51 69.40
C LYS A 2 -7.28 31.02 68.13
N LYS A 3 -7.02 31.69 66.98
CA LYS A 3 -7.40 31.29 65.67
C LYS A 3 -6.29 30.38 65.10
N ILE A 4 -6.63 29.11 64.86
CA ILE A 4 -5.74 28.16 64.20
C ILE A 4 -6.01 28.26 62.69
N ILE A 5 -5.01 28.68 61.93
CA ILE A 5 -5.07 28.70 60.46
C ILE A 5 -4.48 27.37 59.98
N LEU A 6 -5.35 26.52 59.42
CA LEU A 6 -4.98 25.25 58.80
C LEU A 6 -4.46 25.52 57.39
N GLY A 7 -3.16 25.37 57.19
CA GLY A 7 -2.58 25.44 55.84
C GLY A 7 -2.87 24.20 55.01
N LEU A 8 -3.56 24.38 53.90
CA LEU A 8 -3.86 23.34 52.91
C LEU A 8 -2.69 23.27 51.91
N CYS A 9 -1.82 22.25 52.06
CA CYS A 9 -0.79 21.93 51.08
C CYS A 9 -1.46 21.25 49.88
N LEU A 10 -1.58 21.96 48.75
CA LEU A 10 -1.90 21.36 47.47
C LEU A 10 -0.65 20.64 46.91
N LEU A 11 -0.59 19.33 46.98
CA LEU A 11 0.33 18.53 46.21
C LEU A 11 -0.17 18.48 44.77
N SER A 12 0.43 19.25 43.87
CA SER A 12 0.25 19.12 42.45
C SER A 12 1.10 17.95 41.94
N ALA A 13 0.46 16.79 41.73
CA ALA A 13 1.09 15.67 41.03
C ALA A 13 1.14 15.99 39.54
N THR A 14 2.29 16.46 39.08
CA THR A 14 2.60 16.54 37.65
C THR A 14 2.85 15.12 37.11
N THR A 15 1.84 14.51 36.50
CA THR A 15 2.00 13.28 35.74
C THR A 15 2.80 13.59 34.48
N LEU A 16 4.06 13.18 34.48
CA LEU A 16 4.93 13.21 33.32
C LEU A 16 4.40 12.15 32.34
N MET A 17 3.60 12.53 31.33
CA MET A 17 3.25 11.68 30.21
C MET A 17 4.51 11.46 29.38
N CYS A 18 5.18 10.31 29.59
CA CYS A 18 6.14 9.79 28.65
C CYS A 18 5.40 9.43 27.35
N ALA A 19 5.38 10.36 26.41
CA ALA A 19 5.04 10.03 25.03
C ALA A 19 6.14 9.10 24.51
N SER A 20 5.87 7.80 24.47
CA SER A 20 6.71 6.83 23.77
C SER A 20 6.65 7.19 22.30
N ALA A 21 7.61 7.99 21.84
CA ALA A 21 7.90 8.13 20.43
C ALA A 21 8.31 6.73 19.93
N HIS A 22 7.39 6.01 19.31
CA HIS A 22 7.75 4.83 18.52
C HIS A 22 8.60 5.37 17.37
N ALA A 23 9.92 5.25 17.51
CA ALA A 23 10.82 5.40 16.39
C ALA A 23 10.35 4.36 15.36
N MET A 24 9.73 4.81 14.28
CA MET A 24 9.51 3.97 13.11
C MET A 24 10.92 3.58 12.65
N ASP A 25 11.26 2.29 12.80
CA ASP A 25 12.51 1.76 12.30
C ASP A 25 12.58 2.09 10.81
N GLU A 26 13.46 3.03 10.46
CA GLU A 26 13.65 3.44 9.08
C GLU A 26 14.17 2.23 8.30
N VAL A 27 13.38 1.76 7.35
CA VAL A 27 13.71 0.57 6.57
C VAL A 27 15.02 0.80 5.83
N ARG A 28 16.04 0.02 6.15
CA ARG A 28 17.33 0.05 5.46
C ARG A 28 17.19 -0.59 4.08
N VAL A 29 16.99 0.25 3.08
CA VAL A 29 16.85 -0.18 1.68
C VAL A 29 18.23 -0.31 1.04
N PRO A 30 18.57 -1.46 0.43
CA PRO A 30 19.85 -1.66 -0.26
C PRO A 30 20.07 -0.63 -1.36
N VAL A 31 21.31 -0.24 -1.56
CA VAL A 31 21.69 0.75 -2.58
C VAL A 31 21.24 0.32 -3.98
N LYS A 32 21.35 -0.97 -4.30
CA LYS A 32 20.89 -1.53 -5.59
C LYS A 32 19.40 -1.32 -5.82
N VAL A 33 18.56 -1.52 -4.80
CA VAL A 33 17.12 -1.31 -4.87
C VAL A 33 16.79 0.15 -5.10
N LYS A 34 17.43 1.06 -4.33
CA LYS A 34 17.25 2.51 -4.52
C LYS A 34 17.69 2.97 -5.90
N ALA A 35 18.83 2.47 -6.38
CA ALA A 35 19.37 2.81 -7.70
C ALA A 35 18.41 2.40 -8.81
N GLU A 36 17.87 1.17 -8.77
CA GLU A 36 16.90 0.68 -9.75
C GLU A 36 15.62 1.49 -9.74
N PHE A 37 15.08 1.78 -8.55
CA PHE A 37 13.91 2.64 -8.40
C PHE A 37 14.12 4.01 -9.05
N HIS A 38 15.24 4.70 -8.77
CA HIS A 38 15.53 6.01 -9.34
C HIS A 38 15.87 5.96 -10.85
N HIS A 39 16.35 4.83 -11.33
CA HIS A 39 16.56 4.61 -12.77
C HIS A 39 15.21 4.51 -13.50
N GLU A 40 14.26 3.73 -12.95
CA GLU A 40 12.96 3.49 -13.57
C GLU A 40 11.97 4.65 -13.41
N TYR A 41 11.97 5.31 -12.24
CA TYR A 41 10.98 6.33 -11.92
C TYR A 41 11.63 7.70 -11.74
N LYS A 42 11.38 8.59 -12.70
CA LYS A 42 11.75 10.00 -12.64
C LYS A 42 10.54 10.83 -12.16
N HIS A 43 10.82 12.03 -11.64
CA HIS A 43 9.78 12.99 -11.23
C HIS A 43 8.75 12.41 -10.24
N VAL A 44 9.23 11.68 -9.25
CA VAL A 44 8.40 11.11 -8.19
C VAL A 44 8.40 11.98 -6.93
N SER A 45 7.31 11.91 -6.19
CA SER A 45 7.15 12.57 -4.88
C SER A 45 6.52 11.60 -3.86
N ASN A 46 6.53 11.98 -2.59
CA ASN A 46 5.95 11.19 -1.49
C ASN A 46 6.47 9.75 -1.44
N VAL A 47 7.78 9.60 -1.62
CA VAL A 47 8.45 8.29 -1.62
C VAL A 47 8.52 7.75 -0.20
N ASN A 48 7.90 6.62 0.04
CA ASN A 48 7.92 5.93 1.33
C ASN A 48 8.26 4.46 1.15
N TRP A 49 9.29 3.99 1.88
CA TRP A 49 9.77 2.62 1.82
C TRP A 49 9.27 1.79 2.99
N ALA A 50 8.92 0.54 2.70
CA ALA A 50 8.54 -0.45 3.69
C ALA A 50 9.19 -1.82 3.36
N MET A 51 9.35 -2.65 4.39
CA MET A 51 9.70 -4.07 4.22
C MET A 51 8.43 -4.87 4.50
N LYS A 52 8.02 -5.71 3.55
CA LYS A 52 6.87 -6.59 3.70
C LYS A 52 7.14 -7.95 3.08
N ASP A 53 6.91 -8.99 3.87
CA ASP A 53 7.12 -10.39 3.43
C ASP A 53 8.49 -10.62 2.77
N GLY A 54 9.55 -10.03 3.33
CA GLY A 54 10.92 -10.13 2.82
C GLY A 54 11.19 -9.36 1.51
N ARG A 55 10.28 -8.46 1.11
CA ARG A 55 10.37 -7.63 -0.10
C ARG A 55 10.38 -6.16 0.25
N TYR A 56 11.07 -5.36 -0.54
CA TYR A 56 11.06 -3.91 -0.43
C TYR A 56 9.88 -3.36 -1.21
N GLU A 57 8.97 -2.69 -0.53
CA GLU A 57 7.85 -1.97 -1.12
C GLU A 57 8.14 -0.48 -1.07
N VAL A 58 7.91 0.23 -2.17
CA VAL A 58 7.98 1.69 -2.23
C VAL A 58 6.66 2.23 -2.74
N SER A 59 5.99 3.04 -1.92
CA SER A 59 4.85 3.84 -2.34
C SER A 59 5.34 5.23 -2.74
N PHE A 60 4.80 5.77 -3.83
CA PHE A 60 5.20 7.06 -4.36
C PHE A 60 4.10 7.64 -5.26
N ARG A 61 4.21 8.92 -5.54
CA ARG A 61 3.38 9.62 -6.52
C ARG A 61 4.17 9.89 -7.78
N LYS A 62 3.63 9.48 -8.92
CA LYS A 62 4.18 9.78 -10.22
C LYS A 62 3.50 11.04 -10.78
N ASP A 63 4.30 11.99 -11.25
CA ASP A 63 3.84 13.27 -11.82
C ASP A 63 2.87 14.04 -10.89
N GLY A 64 3.01 13.84 -9.57
CA GLY A 64 2.20 14.48 -8.54
C GLY A 64 0.74 14.05 -8.46
N LYS A 65 0.31 13.08 -9.27
CA LYS A 65 -1.12 12.71 -9.41
C LYS A 65 -1.40 11.25 -9.15
N THR A 66 -0.61 10.33 -9.69
CA THR A 66 -0.90 8.89 -9.65
C THR A 66 -0.22 8.24 -8.48
N ASP A 67 -0.99 7.61 -7.59
CA ASP A 67 -0.48 6.81 -6.49
C ASP A 67 -0.03 5.44 -7.02
N MET A 68 1.23 5.13 -6.76
CA MET A 68 1.89 3.92 -7.24
C MET A 68 2.56 3.17 -6.09
N LEU A 69 2.73 1.87 -6.27
CA LEU A 69 3.53 1.02 -5.38
C LEU A 69 4.39 0.11 -6.25
N ALA A 70 5.70 0.13 -6.06
CA ALA A 70 6.60 -0.82 -6.69
C ALA A 70 7.21 -1.76 -5.66
N ARG A 71 7.47 -3.00 -6.05
CA ARG A 71 8.04 -4.04 -5.18
C ARG A 71 9.31 -4.60 -5.78
N TYR A 72 10.31 -4.78 -4.92
CA TYR A 72 11.64 -5.21 -5.30
C TYR A 72 12.14 -6.35 -4.42
N GLU A 73 12.95 -7.21 -5.00
CA GLU A 73 13.83 -8.10 -4.25
C GLU A 73 15.06 -7.32 -3.73
N GLY A 74 15.73 -7.85 -2.72
CA GLY A 74 16.95 -7.23 -2.18
C GLY A 74 18.10 -7.12 -3.19
N THR A 75 18.04 -7.86 -4.27
CA THR A 75 18.98 -7.81 -5.42
C THR A 75 18.81 -6.58 -6.29
N GLY A 76 17.70 -5.84 -6.16
CA GLY A 76 17.27 -4.74 -7.03
C GLY A 76 16.32 -5.19 -8.13
N HIS A 77 16.03 -6.50 -8.27
CA HIS A 77 15.08 -6.97 -9.26
C HIS A 77 13.66 -6.53 -8.93
N ARG A 78 13.00 -5.83 -9.87
CA ARG A 78 11.61 -5.41 -9.70
C ARG A 78 10.65 -6.58 -9.90
N ILE A 79 9.80 -6.82 -8.90
CA ILE A 79 8.78 -7.88 -8.92
C ILE A 79 7.55 -7.41 -9.69
N ASP A 80 7.01 -6.26 -9.31
CA ASP A 80 5.87 -5.63 -9.99
C ASP A 80 5.78 -4.12 -9.67
N THR A 81 4.92 -3.45 -10.43
CA THR A 81 4.44 -2.11 -10.14
C THR A 81 2.92 -2.13 -10.13
N ARG A 82 2.33 -1.48 -9.16
CA ARG A 82 0.88 -1.35 -8.98
C ARG A 82 0.48 0.11 -9.11
N GLU A 83 -0.52 0.34 -9.92
CA GLU A 83 -1.07 1.66 -10.19
C GLU A 83 -2.57 1.64 -9.89
N GLN A 84 -3.02 2.59 -9.08
CA GLN A 84 -4.44 2.80 -8.87
C GLN A 84 -5.04 3.45 -10.12
N ILE A 85 -6.03 2.81 -10.71
CA ILE A 85 -6.67 3.27 -11.96
C ILE A 85 -8.15 3.51 -11.76
N ALA A 86 -8.75 4.34 -12.63
CA ALA A 86 -10.19 4.49 -12.70
C ALA A 86 -10.85 3.27 -13.39
N GLN A 87 -12.12 3.03 -13.13
CA GLN A 87 -12.87 1.97 -13.80
C GLN A 87 -12.84 2.09 -15.32
N SER A 88 -12.88 3.32 -15.84
CA SER A 88 -12.83 3.62 -17.28
C SER A 88 -11.51 3.16 -17.96
N ALA A 89 -10.45 2.96 -17.17
CA ALA A 89 -9.17 2.44 -17.64
C ALA A 89 -9.06 0.91 -17.55
N MET A 90 -10.08 0.24 -17.02
CA MET A 90 -10.16 -1.22 -17.00
C MET A 90 -10.51 -1.77 -18.40
N PRO A 91 -9.92 -2.91 -18.80
CA PRO A 91 -10.36 -3.59 -20.01
C PRO A 91 -11.84 -4.00 -19.92
N ILE A 92 -12.59 -3.73 -20.98
CA ILE A 92 -14.05 -3.98 -21.01
C ILE A 92 -14.41 -5.45 -20.70
N LYS A 93 -13.60 -6.39 -21.18
CA LYS A 93 -13.81 -7.82 -20.91
C LYS A 93 -13.57 -8.18 -19.44
N ALA A 94 -12.58 -7.55 -18.81
CA ALA A 94 -12.33 -7.74 -17.39
C ALA A 94 -13.49 -7.21 -16.55
N VAL A 95 -14.01 -6.02 -16.88
CA VAL A 95 -15.20 -5.48 -16.21
C VAL A 95 -16.42 -6.39 -16.42
N GLY A 96 -16.65 -6.86 -17.65
CA GLY A 96 -17.75 -7.77 -17.95
C GLY A 96 -17.71 -9.05 -17.11
N HIS A 97 -16.54 -9.67 -16.99
CA HIS A 97 -16.35 -10.85 -16.15
C HIS A 97 -16.64 -10.60 -14.67
N LEU A 98 -16.15 -9.46 -14.14
CA LEU A 98 -16.38 -9.08 -12.75
C LEU A 98 -17.87 -8.80 -12.45
N GLU A 99 -18.57 -8.14 -13.38
CA GLU A 99 -20.01 -7.91 -13.28
C GLU A 99 -20.83 -9.18 -13.36
N GLU A 100 -20.45 -10.11 -14.21
CA GLU A 100 -21.13 -11.40 -14.35
C GLU A 100 -20.95 -12.26 -13.10
N LYS A 101 -19.72 -12.44 -12.65
CA LYS A 101 -19.39 -13.41 -11.59
C LYS A 101 -19.54 -12.83 -10.18
N TYR A 102 -19.25 -11.54 -9.97
CA TYR A 102 -19.14 -10.91 -8.66
C TYR A 102 -20.05 -9.70 -8.48
N ARG A 103 -21.16 -9.64 -9.18
CA ARG A 103 -22.09 -8.51 -9.14
C ARG A 103 -22.40 -8.04 -7.72
N GLY A 104 -22.07 -6.77 -7.43
CA GLY A 104 -22.31 -6.16 -6.13
C GLY A 104 -21.43 -6.68 -4.98
N ALA A 105 -20.50 -7.61 -5.24
CA ALA A 105 -19.62 -8.17 -4.24
C ALA A 105 -18.17 -7.68 -4.32
N TYR A 106 -17.82 -6.79 -5.27
CA TYR A 106 -16.47 -6.28 -5.39
C TYR A 106 -16.37 -4.77 -5.09
N THR A 107 -15.18 -4.34 -4.68
CA THR A 107 -14.91 -2.92 -4.42
C THR A 107 -14.69 -2.19 -5.73
N HIS A 108 -15.09 -0.90 -5.79
CA HIS A 108 -14.80 -0.02 -6.92
C HIS A 108 -13.36 0.55 -6.86
N SER A 109 -12.43 -0.22 -6.34
CA SER A 109 -11.00 0.11 -6.31
C SER A 109 -10.26 -0.81 -7.26
N TYR A 110 -9.74 -0.25 -8.33
CA TYR A 110 -9.12 -0.99 -9.41
C TYR A 110 -7.62 -0.72 -9.43
N THR A 111 -6.82 -1.79 -9.47
CA THR A 111 -5.37 -1.69 -9.50
C THR A 111 -4.83 -2.40 -10.73
N LYS A 112 -4.11 -1.68 -11.57
CA LYS A 112 -3.32 -2.28 -12.64
C LYS A 112 -1.99 -2.74 -12.09
N ILE A 113 -1.58 -3.97 -12.42
CA ILE A 113 -0.33 -4.59 -11.99
C ILE A 113 0.53 -4.88 -13.20
N HIS A 114 1.61 -4.13 -13.34
CA HIS A 114 2.61 -4.37 -14.37
C HIS A 114 3.71 -5.27 -13.80
N ARG A 115 3.97 -6.38 -14.46
CA ARG A 115 4.99 -7.36 -14.09
C ARG A 115 6.05 -7.42 -15.19
N PRO A 116 7.35 -7.26 -14.88
CA PRO A 116 8.40 -7.44 -15.87
C PRO A 116 8.28 -8.82 -16.55
N TRP A 117 8.37 -8.85 -17.87
CA TRP A 117 8.34 -10.07 -18.68
C TRP A 117 7.05 -10.90 -18.63
N LYS A 118 5.98 -10.36 -18.03
CA LYS A 118 4.66 -11.02 -17.95
C LYS A 118 3.57 -10.05 -18.41
N LYS A 119 2.39 -10.64 -18.71
CA LYS A 119 1.21 -9.84 -19.03
C LYS A 119 0.74 -9.06 -17.80
N ASP A 120 0.24 -7.86 -18.03
CA ASP A 120 -0.40 -7.06 -17.00
C ASP A 120 -1.61 -7.80 -16.42
N LEU A 121 -1.84 -7.58 -15.13
CA LEU A 121 -3.04 -8.02 -14.43
C LEU A 121 -3.81 -6.81 -13.91
N TYR A 122 -5.08 -7.02 -13.67
CA TYR A 122 -5.97 -6.07 -13.03
C TYR A 122 -6.52 -6.71 -11.77
N MET A 123 -6.40 -6.03 -10.65
CA MET A 123 -6.83 -6.52 -9.35
C MET A 123 -8.03 -5.73 -8.85
N VAL A 124 -9.02 -6.45 -8.36
CA VAL A 124 -10.12 -5.91 -7.53
C VAL A 124 -10.21 -6.72 -6.24
N LYS A 125 -10.82 -6.15 -5.20
CA LYS A 125 -11.10 -6.88 -3.97
C LYS A 125 -12.55 -7.33 -3.99
N VAL A 126 -12.78 -8.61 -3.81
CA VAL A 126 -14.12 -9.23 -3.76
C VAL A 126 -14.43 -9.63 -2.33
N LYS A 127 -15.67 -9.37 -1.90
CA LYS A 127 -16.16 -9.80 -0.58
C LYS A 127 -16.47 -11.29 -0.61
N ASP A 128 -15.73 -12.07 0.16
CA ASP A 128 -15.95 -13.49 0.36
C ASP A 128 -16.05 -13.78 1.85
N LYS A 129 -17.14 -14.42 2.30
CA LYS A 129 -17.39 -14.83 3.69
C LYS A 129 -17.06 -13.78 4.75
N GLY A 130 -17.36 -12.49 4.44
CA GLY A 130 -17.13 -11.37 5.35
C GLY A 130 -15.75 -10.73 5.27
N SER A 131 -14.82 -11.27 4.48
CA SER A 131 -13.50 -10.74 4.22
C SER A 131 -13.35 -10.29 2.77
N TYR A 132 -12.41 -9.37 2.50
CA TYR A 132 -12.07 -8.98 1.15
C TYR A 132 -10.85 -9.76 0.66
N VAL A 133 -11.01 -10.49 -0.44
CA VAL A 133 -9.93 -11.24 -1.10
C VAL A 133 -9.58 -10.60 -2.45
N PRO A 134 -8.31 -10.56 -2.85
CA PRO A 134 -7.92 -10.03 -4.15
C PRO A 134 -8.26 -11.04 -5.26
N VAL A 135 -8.93 -10.56 -6.30
CA VAL A 135 -9.15 -11.29 -7.56
C VAL A 135 -8.35 -10.62 -8.65
N PHE A 136 -7.60 -11.41 -9.42
CA PHE A 136 -6.76 -10.93 -10.51
C PHE A 136 -7.33 -11.40 -11.83
N VAL A 137 -7.49 -10.47 -12.77
CA VAL A 137 -7.98 -10.76 -14.13
C VAL A 137 -7.00 -10.23 -15.17
N ASP A 138 -6.88 -10.89 -16.29
CA ASP A 138 -6.14 -10.38 -17.44
C ASP A 138 -7.00 -9.45 -18.30
N LYS A 139 -6.41 -8.86 -19.35
CA LYS A 139 -7.13 -7.96 -20.26
C LYS A 139 -8.29 -8.61 -21.00
N ASP A 140 -8.30 -9.95 -21.10
CA ASP A 140 -9.31 -10.73 -21.81
C ASP A 140 -10.43 -11.21 -20.86
N GLY A 141 -10.37 -10.86 -19.57
CA GLY A 141 -11.38 -11.19 -18.56
C GLY A 141 -11.19 -12.54 -17.89
N HIS A 142 -10.06 -13.22 -18.10
CA HIS A 142 -9.78 -14.50 -17.44
C HIS A 142 -9.15 -14.25 -16.07
N GLU A 143 -9.66 -14.94 -15.07
CA GLU A 143 -9.01 -14.96 -13.76
C GLU A 143 -7.66 -15.64 -13.83
N ARG A 144 -6.72 -15.09 -13.10
CA ARG A 144 -5.34 -15.57 -13.02
C ARG A 144 -4.88 -15.65 -11.56
N ASP A 145 -4.10 -16.66 -11.28
CA ASP A 145 -3.30 -16.64 -10.07
C ASP A 145 -2.19 -15.60 -10.23
N TYR A 146 -2.00 -14.75 -9.21
CA TYR A 146 -0.90 -13.78 -9.20
C TYR A 146 0.47 -14.47 -9.39
N ALA A 147 0.66 -15.64 -8.80
CA ALA A 147 1.88 -16.43 -8.88
C ALA A 147 2.07 -17.14 -10.22
N SER A 148 1.02 -17.28 -11.05
CA SER A 148 1.11 -18.01 -12.31
C SER A 148 2.15 -17.41 -13.26
N ARG A 149 2.96 -18.28 -13.85
CA ARG A 149 4.01 -17.98 -14.83
C ARG A 149 3.43 -17.59 -16.19
#